data_6776299bd1d40b36cc1455e0bde05846
#
_entry.id   6776299bd1d40b36cc1455e0bde05846
#
_cell.length_a   1.000
_cell.length_b   1.000
_cell.length_c   1.000
_cell.angle_alpha   90.00
_cell.angle_beta   90.00
_cell.angle_gamma   90.00
#
_symmetry.space_group_name_H-M   'P 1'
#
loop_
_entity.id
_entity.type
_entity.pdbx_description
1 polymer ?
#
loop_
_entity_poly.entity_id
_entity_poly.type
_entity_poly.pdbx_seq_one_letter_code
_entity_poly.pdbx_strand_id
1 'polypeptide(L)'
;MKKILCPTDFSDSATSGITYAAKLAKRMDAEITLFNVVALSDLLPEEVLMGEKVNTETAKLRLEKQSNEVTKVFKVSCYCDAVASPISNTNMIKEKSAGYDLMVMGSNGEDDFAQFLRGSHTYQIIKKTSLPVIMVPHDAMYSEISRVVYAYAFREHPDLPIRQLISFCKVTQSHLTILEVSQQEKAESIEQQRRNTFNKLSDFYKDDVPIKFETIKTDNVTDGINQFMKQSGADLLALCSEHHNFIKNLFHKSIIKSITGSANYPVLVFHA
;
A
#
# COMPACT_ATOMS: atom_id res chain seq x y z
N MET A 1 1.56 13.08 -6.96
CA MET A 1 1.82 12.57 -5.61
C MET A 1 3.06 13.26 -5.08
N LYS A 2 2.92 14.09 -4.08
CA LYS A 2 4.03 14.90 -3.53
C LYS A 2 4.20 14.76 -2.01
N LYS A 3 3.21 14.18 -1.32
CA LYS A 3 3.20 14.02 0.14
C LYS A 3 2.94 12.59 0.55
N ILE A 4 3.90 11.98 1.23
CA ILE A 4 3.84 10.60 1.71
C ILE A 4 3.71 10.60 3.23
N LEU A 5 2.68 9.93 3.75
CA LEU A 5 2.49 9.68 5.17
C LEU A 5 3.11 8.32 5.53
N CYS A 6 3.97 8.29 6.54
CA CYS A 6 4.57 7.07 7.07
C CYS A 6 4.20 6.92 8.56
N PRO A 7 3.14 6.20 8.90
CA PRO A 7 2.89 5.82 10.28
C PRO A 7 4.01 4.93 10.80
N THR A 8 4.43 5.15 12.05
CA THR A 8 5.50 4.37 12.69
C THR A 8 5.19 4.11 14.15
N ASP A 9 5.47 2.91 14.60
CA ASP A 9 5.52 2.47 16.01
C ASP A 9 6.96 2.24 16.47
N PHE A 10 7.93 2.64 15.65
CA PHE A 10 9.36 2.45 15.85
C PHE A 10 9.83 0.98 15.80
N SER A 11 9.04 0.08 15.29
CA SER A 11 9.43 -1.31 15.02
C SER A 11 10.39 -1.41 13.83
N ASP A 12 11.02 -2.57 13.68
CA ASP A 12 11.90 -2.84 12.53
C ASP A 12 11.10 -2.85 11.23
N SER A 13 9.87 -3.35 11.25
CA SER A 13 9.00 -3.32 10.08
C SER A 13 8.60 -1.90 9.68
N ALA A 14 8.30 -1.03 10.66
CA ALA A 14 8.06 0.39 10.39
C ALA A 14 9.31 1.07 9.79
N THR A 15 10.50 0.70 10.26
CA THR A 15 11.78 1.20 9.72
C THR A 15 11.99 0.76 8.28
N SER A 16 11.62 -0.48 7.93
CA SER A 16 11.63 -0.98 6.54
C SER A 16 10.67 -0.18 5.66
N GLY A 17 9.44 0.09 6.15
CA GLY A 17 8.47 0.95 5.48
C GLY A 17 8.99 2.37 5.24
N ILE A 18 9.62 2.99 6.24
CA ILE A 18 10.22 4.33 6.13
C ILE A 18 11.37 4.35 5.12
N THR A 19 12.22 3.34 5.13
CA THR A 19 13.33 3.20 4.17
C THR A 19 12.80 3.09 2.74
N TYR A 20 11.76 2.30 2.55
CA TYR A 20 11.08 2.17 1.26
C TYR A 20 10.46 3.51 0.82
N ALA A 21 9.72 4.17 1.71
CA ALA A 21 9.13 5.48 1.46
C ALA A 21 10.17 6.54 1.07
N ALA A 22 11.33 6.54 1.73
CA ALA A 22 12.40 7.50 1.46
C ALA A 22 12.99 7.34 0.04
N LYS A 23 13.23 6.09 -0.38
CA LYS A 23 13.70 5.80 -1.74
C LYS A 23 12.63 6.13 -2.79
N LEU A 24 11.37 5.82 -2.49
CA LEU A 24 10.24 6.17 -3.35
C LEU A 24 10.06 7.68 -3.46
N ALA A 25 10.09 8.40 -2.34
CA ALA A 25 9.99 9.86 -2.31
C ALA A 25 11.08 10.55 -3.13
N LYS A 26 12.31 10.06 -3.06
CA LYS A 26 13.41 10.56 -3.88
C LYS A 26 13.10 10.44 -5.37
N ARG A 27 12.53 9.32 -5.81
CA ARG A 27 12.16 9.09 -7.21
C ARG A 27 10.99 9.96 -7.66
N MET A 28 10.03 10.18 -6.76
CA MET A 28 8.80 10.95 -7.06
C MET A 28 8.96 12.45 -6.85
N ASP A 29 10.11 12.92 -6.37
CA ASP A 29 10.31 14.28 -5.88
C ASP A 29 9.23 14.67 -4.88
N ALA A 30 9.05 13.84 -3.85
CA ALA A 30 8.03 13.96 -2.82
C ALA A 30 8.64 14.20 -1.44
N GLU A 31 7.84 14.73 -0.52
CA GLU A 31 8.18 14.87 0.90
C GLU A 31 7.55 13.76 1.73
N ILE A 32 8.14 13.45 2.88
CA ILE A 32 7.68 12.41 3.81
C ILE A 32 7.29 13.07 5.14
N THR A 33 6.23 12.54 5.76
CA THR A 33 5.92 12.82 7.17
C THR A 33 5.89 11.52 7.96
N LEU A 34 6.78 11.38 8.93
CA LEU A 34 6.73 10.32 9.92
C LEU A 34 5.67 10.66 10.95
N PHE A 35 4.78 9.73 11.25
CA PHE A 35 3.66 9.96 12.16
C PHE A 35 3.55 8.88 13.22
N ASN A 36 3.59 9.27 14.49
CA ASN A 36 3.38 8.35 15.60
C ASN A 36 2.16 8.75 16.43
N VAL A 37 1.40 7.77 16.84
CA VAL A 37 0.28 7.93 17.78
C VAL A 37 0.64 7.26 19.10
N VAL A 38 0.81 8.06 20.14
CA VAL A 38 1.05 7.59 21.50
C VAL A 38 -0.29 7.19 22.12
N ALA A 39 -0.45 5.89 22.38
CA ALA A 39 -1.66 5.39 23.02
C ALA A 39 -1.64 5.72 24.53
N LEU A 40 -2.77 6.23 25.04
CA LEU A 40 -2.95 6.58 26.45
C LEU A 40 -3.86 5.58 27.19
N SER A 41 -4.08 4.40 26.62
CA SER A 41 -5.11 3.44 27.04
C SER A 41 -4.92 2.83 28.42
N ASP A 42 -3.73 2.94 29.03
CA ASP A 42 -3.36 2.19 30.21
C ASP A 42 -3.04 3.08 31.45
N LEU A 43 -3.31 4.38 31.35
CA LEU A 43 -2.99 5.34 32.44
C LEU A 43 -4.25 5.73 33.23
N LEU A 44 -4.11 5.91 34.53
CA LEU A 44 -5.16 6.48 35.37
C LEU A 44 -5.36 7.98 35.02
N PRO A 45 -6.57 8.57 35.25
CA PRO A 45 -6.88 9.94 34.83
C PRO A 45 -5.87 11.01 35.29
N GLU A 46 -5.29 10.86 36.45
CA GLU A 46 -4.26 11.80 36.98
C GLU A 46 -2.88 11.57 36.34
N GLU A 47 -2.55 10.34 35.95
CA GLU A 47 -1.32 9.97 35.27
C GLU A 47 -1.37 10.29 33.79
N VAL A 48 -2.57 10.38 33.18
CA VAL A 48 -2.77 10.69 31.76
C VAL A 48 -2.14 12.04 31.40
N LEU A 49 -2.35 13.09 32.20
CA LEU A 49 -1.87 14.44 31.90
C LEU A 49 -0.35 14.55 31.98
N MET A 50 0.28 13.88 32.97
CA MET A 50 1.73 13.88 33.11
C MET A 50 2.41 12.91 32.16
N GLY A 51 1.86 11.70 32.01
CA GLY A 51 2.35 10.67 31.10
C GLY A 51 2.17 11.05 29.63
N GLU A 52 1.10 11.78 29.28
CA GLU A 52 0.87 12.29 27.93
C GLU A 52 1.99 13.19 27.46
N LYS A 53 2.40 14.19 28.28
CA LYS A 53 3.50 15.09 27.92
C LYS A 53 4.83 14.34 27.75
N VAL A 54 5.19 13.52 28.71
CA VAL A 54 6.47 12.79 28.69
C VAL A 54 6.55 11.82 27.53
N ASN A 55 5.49 11.04 27.29
CA ASN A 55 5.47 10.05 26.21
C ASN A 55 5.44 10.72 24.84
N THR A 56 4.70 11.83 24.69
CA THR A 56 4.64 12.57 23.41
C THR A 56 5.96 13.28 23.12
N GLU A 57 6.63 13.86 24.12
CA GLU A 57 7.95 14.45 23.95
C GLU A 57 9.01 13.41 23.58
N THR A 58 8.99 12.27 24.25
CA THR A 58 9.90 11.15 23.92
C THR A 58 9.66 10.65 22.50
N ALA A 59 8.40 10.48 22.07
CA ALA A 59 8.06 10.09 20.72
C ALA A 59 8.52 11.13 19.69
N LYS A 60 8.34 12.42 19.97
CA LYS A 60 8.82 13.52 19.11
C LYS A 60 10.33 13.48 18.94
N LEU A 61 11.09 13.35 20.03
CA LEU A 61 12.54 13.26 19.97
C LEU A 61 13.03 12.07 19.13
N ARG A 62 12.37 10.91 19.27
CA ARG A 62 12.67 9.73 18.44
C ARG A 62 12.35 9.97 16.97
N LEU A 63 11.21 10.58 16.67
CA LEU A 63 10.82 10.92 15.30
C LEU A 63 11.75 11.95 14.68
N GLU A 64 12.14 12.99 15.42
CA GLU A 64 13.08 14.01 14.95
C GLU A 64 14.44 13.39 14.59
N LYS A 65 14.94 12.50 15.44
CA LYS A 65 16.17 11.75 15.15
C LYS A 65 16.02 10.95 13.86
N GLN A 66 14.94 10.17 13.73
CA GLN A 66 14.68 9.32 12.57
C GLN A 66 14.47 10.15 11.29
N SER A 67 13.72 11.27 11.36
CA SER A 67 13.49 12.21 10.26
C SER A 67 14.80 12.84 9.78
N ASN A 68 15.67 13.26 10.72
CA ASN A 68 16.99 13.81 10.40
C ASN A 68 17.91 12.77 9.73
N GLU A 69 17.86 11.51 10.17
CA GLU A 69 18.59 10.40 9.55
C GLU A 69 18.08 10.15 8.11
N VAL A 70 16.77 10.10 7.91
CA VAL A 70 16.16 9.96 6.58
C VAL A 70 16.60 11.09 5.66
N THR A 71 16.49 12.34 6.12
CA THR A 71 16.90 13.52 5.33
C THR A 71 18.38 13.46 4.98
N LYS A 72 19.24 13.10 5.93
CA LYS A 72 20.68 13.02 5.72
C LYS A 72 21.09 11.93 4.74
N VAL A 73 20.50 10.73 4.89
CA VAL A 73 20.87 9.54 4.09
C VAL A 73 20.28 9.60 2.69
N PHE A 74 18.97 9.88 2.57
CA PHE A 74 18.26 9.78 1.28
C PHE A 74 18.17 11.10 0.52
N LYS A 75 18.48 12.24 1.18
CA LYS A 75 18.40 13.59 0.58
C LYS A 75 16.97 13.94 0.13
N VAL A 76 15.98 13.58 0.97
CA VAL A 76 14.57 13.91 0.79
C VAL A 76 14.08 14.73 1.98
N SER A 77 13.11 15.61 1.78
CA SER A 77 12.47 16.34 2.87
C SER A 77 11.66 15.38 3.72
N CYS A 78 12.02 15.28 5.00
CA CYS A 78 11.34 14.41 5.95
C CYS A 78 10.92 15.23 7.19
N TYR A 79 9.62 15.28 7.41
CA TYR A 79 9.00 15.92 8.58
C TYR A 79 8.57 14.84 9.59
N CYS A 80 8.20 15.27 10.77
CA CYS A 80 7.66 14.36 11.78
C CYS A 80 6.54 15.03 12.58
N ASP A 81 5.61 14.21 13.06
CA ASP A 81 4.54 14.64 13.95
C ASP A 81 4.14 13.50 14.89
N ALA A 82 3.82 13.83 16.14
CA ALA A 82 3.38 12.89 17.14
C ALA A 82 2.16 13.44 17.87
N VAL A 83 1.18 12.59 18.08
CA VAL A 83 -0.02 12.95 18.85
C VAL A 83 -0.26 11.89 19.92
N ALA A 84 -0.71 12.34 21.09
CA ALA A 84 -1.27 11.44 22.10
C ALA A 84 -2.76 11.27 21.86
N SER A 85 -3.26 10.04 22.01
CA SER A 85 -4.69 9.78 21.82
C SER A 85 -5.20 8.69 22.76
N PRO A 86 -6.32 8.94 23.46
CA PRO A 86 -7.04 7.91 24.18
C PRO A 86 -7.87 7.01 23.25
N ILE A 87 -7.98 7.41 21.98
CA ILE A 87 -8.75 6.70 20.94
C ILE A 87 -7.80 5.81 20.12
N SER A 88 -8.36 4.82 19.46
CA SER A 88 -7.54 3.90 18.66
C SER A 88 -6.66 4.65 17.64
N ASN A 89 -5.41 4.27 17.55
CA ASN A 89 -4.40 4.80 16.63
C ASN A 89 -4.92 4.89 15.18
N THR A 90 -5.80 3.98 14.78
CA THR A 90 -6.41 3.90 13.46
C THR A 90 -7.21 5.16 13.07
N ASN A 91 -7.99 5.73 14.00
CA ASN A 91 -8.77 6.93 13.71
C ASN A 91 -7.88 8.15 13.55
N MET A 92 -6.86 8.28 14.39
CA MET A 92 -5.88 9.38 14.31
C MET A 92 -5.09 9.33 12.98
N ILE A 93 -4.68 8.13 12.56
CA ILE A 93 -3.99 7.95 11.27
C ILE A 93 -4.94 8.31 10.11
N LYS A 94 -6.23 7.91 10.19
CA LYS A 94 -7.23 8.30 9.19
C LYS A 94 -7.39 9.82 9.10
N GLU A 95 -7.54 10.51 10.24
CA GLU A 95 -7.67 11.97 10.26
C GLU A 95 -6.42 12.64 9.70
N LYS A 96 -5.23 12.18 10.10
CA LYS A 96 -3.96 12.68 9.58
C LYS A 96 -3.79 12.43 8.10
N SER A 97 -4.38 11.38 7.55
CA SER A 97 -4.24 11.03 6.13
C SER A 97 -4.83 12.09 5.18
N ALA A 98 -5.75 12.93 5.66
CA ALA A 98 -6.27 14.04 4.87
C ALA A 98 -5.14 15.02 4.52
N GLY A 99 -4.91 15.25 3.23
CA GLY A 99 -3.84 16.14 2.74
C GLY A 99 -2.54 15.44 2.33
N TYR A 100 -2.53 14.12 2.35
CA TYR A 100 -1.46 13.29 1.76
C TYR A 100 -1.94 12.60 0.49
N ASP A 101 -0.99 12.19 -0.35
CA ASP A 101 -1.27 11.53 -1.62
C ASP A 101 -1.07 10.01 -1.57
N LEU A 102 -0.27 9.55 -0.63
CA LEU A 102 0.14 8.14 -0.46
C LEU A 102 0.46 7.86 0.99
N MET A 103 0.14 6.67 1.46
CA MET A 103 0.62 6.15 2.73
C MET A 103 1.57 4.99 2.48
N VAL A 104 2.66 4.91 3.24
CA VAL A 104 3.58 3.77 3.21
C VAL A 104 3.77 3.25 4.62
N MET A 105 3.56 1.96 4.82
CA MET A 105 3.66 1.30 6.12
C MET A 105 4.47 0.01 6.00
N GLY A 106 5.24 -0.31 7.04
CA GLY A 106 5.81 -1.64 7.19
C GLY A 106 4.75 -2.70 7.54
N SER A 107 5.02 -3.94 7.19
CA SER A 107 4.24 -5.09 7.63
C SER A 107 5.19 -6.21 8.08
N ASN A 108 4.83 -6.93 9.15
CA ASN A 108 5.71 -7.97 9.73
C ASN A 108 5.62 -9.33 8.99
N GLY A 109 5.13 -9.37 7.75
CA GLY A 109 5.01 -10.61 6.99
C GLY A 109 3.80 -11.47 7.41
N GLU A 110 3.98 -12.79 7.46
CA GLU A 110 2.89 -13.75 7.65
C GLU A 110 2.03 -13.51 8.89
N ASP A 111 2.64 -13.20 10.03
CA ASP A 111 1.94 -13.05 11.30
C ASP A 111 1.09 -11.77 11.36
N ASP A 112 1.62 -10.66 10.91
CA ASP A 112 0.88 -9.38 10.90
C ASP A 112 -0.21 -9.36 9.85
N PHE A 113 0.00 -10.03 8.74
CA PHE A 113 -1.02 -10.07 7.71
C PHE A 113 -2.17 -11.02 8.08
N ALA A 114 -1.89 -12.10 8.78
CA ALA A 114 -2.93 -12.92 9.38
C ALA A 114 -3.69 -12.18 10.50
N GLN A 115 -3.01 -11.34 11.28
CA GLN A 115 -3.60 -10.41 12.24
C GLN A 115 -4.30 -9.24 11.54
N PHE A 116 -3.74 -8.71 10.45
CA PHE A 116 -4.33 -7.73 9.58
C PHE A 116 -5.75 -8.15 9.13
N LEU A 117 -5.92 -9.37 8.65
CA LEU A 117 -7.23 -9.89 8.25
C LEU A 117 -8.18 -10.18 9.42
N ARG A 118 -7.65 -10.36 10.62
CA ARG A 118 -8.47 -10.63 11.83
C ARG A 118 -8.92 -9.37 12.56
N GLY A 119 -8.61 -8.17 12.04
CA GLY A 119 -8.99 -6.89 12.66
C GLY A 119 -7.82 -6.10 13.23
N SER A 120 -6.57 -6.37 12.79
CA SER A 120 -5.39 -5.58 13.16
C SER A 120 -5.53 -4.10 12.80
N HIS A 121 -4.75 -3.26 13.44
CA HIS A 121 -4.73 -1.82 13.20
C HIS A 121 -4.51 -1.47 11.72
N THR A 122 -3.63 -2.17 11.02
CA THR A 122 -3.31 -1.94 9.62
C THR A 122 -4.49 -2.16 8.68
N TYR A 123 -5.27 -3.24 8.86
CA TYR A 123 -6.50 -3.49 8.11
C TYR A 123 -7.56 -2.41 8.33
N GLN A 124 -7.71 -1.98 9.58
CA GLN A 124 -8.62 -0.89 9.94
C GLN A 124 -8.23 0.43 9.27
N ILE A 125 -6.93 0.73 9.17
CA ILE A 125 -6.40 1.90 8.49
C ILE A 125 -6.77 1.85 7.02
N ILE A 126 -6.44 0.77 6.33
CA ILE A 126 -6.76 0.61 4.90
C ILE A 126 -8.27 0.72 4.66
N LYS A 127 -9.09 0.06 5.48
CA LYS A 127 -10.54 0.12 5.34
C LYS A 127 -11.13 1.52 5.55
N LYS A 128 -10.50 2.34 6.37
CA LYS A 128 -11.02 3.66 6.77
C LYS A 128 -10.42 4.83 5.99
N THR A 129 -9.26 4.66 5.37
CA THR A 129 -8.64 5.71 4.56
C THR A 129 -9.11 5.64 3.11
N SER A 130 -9.09 6.78 2.42
CA SER A 130 -9.24 6.85 0.96
C SER A 130 -7.88 6.97 0.25
N LEU A 131 -6.78 7.06 1.02
CA LEU A 131 -5.44 7.11 0.44
C LEU A 131 -5.05 5.76 -0.16
N PRO A 132 -4.32 5.76 -1.28
CA PRO A 132 -3.52 4.61 -1.67
C PRO A 132 -2.52 4.23 -0.56
N VAL A 133 -2.41 2.94 -0.23
CA VAL A 133 -1.52 2.44 0.83
C VAL A 133 -0.55 1.41 0.27
N ILE A 134 0.76 1.65 0.42
CA ILE A 134 1.78 0.65 0.15
C ILE A 134 2.12 -0.05 1.47
N MET A 135 1.93 -1.37 1.49
CA MET A 135 2.42 -2.25 2.55
C MET A 135 3.76 -2.82 2.13
N VAL A 136 4.76 -2.66 2.97
CA VAL A 136 6.13 -3.10 2.73
C VAL A 136 6.44 -4.25 3.67
N PRO A 137 6.65 -5.49 3.16
CA PRO A 137 7.12 -6.59 3.99
C PRO A 137 8.46 -6.26 4.66
N HIS A 138 8.66 -6.77 5.89
CA HIS A 138 9.87 -6.49 6.66
C HIS A 138 11.15 -6.83 5.89
N ASP A 139 11.15 -7.96 5.20
CA ASP A 139 12.29 -8.47 4.43
C ASP A 139 12.33 -8.00 2.97
N ALA A 140 11.38 -7.16 2.55
CA ALA A 140 11.36 -6.65 1.19
C ALA A 140 12.52 -5.67 0.98
N MET A 141 13.51 -6.09 0.18
CA MET A 141 14.51 -5.16 -0.30
C MET A 141 13.86 -4.19 -1.29
N TYR A 142 14.12 -2.90 -1.11
CA TYR A 142 13.69 -1.91 -2.10
C TYR A 142 14.41 -2.17 -3.42
N SER A 143 13.63 -2.51 -4.45
CA SER A 143 14.00 -2.34 -5.85
C SER A 143 13.35 -1.08 -6.40
N GLU A 144 13.93 -0.47 -7.43
CA GLU A 144 13.22 0.58 -8.16
C GLU A 144 11.94 0.01 -8.75
N ILE A 145 10.82 0.69 -8.52
CA ILE A 145 9.53 0.27 -9.06
C ILE A 145 9.53 0.52 -10.57
N SER A 146 9.92 -0.48 -11.34
CA SER A 146 9.95 -0.45 -12.80
C SER A 146 8.78 -1.20 -13.42
N ARG A 147 8.25 -2.20 -12.72
CA ARG A 147 7.17 -3.07 -13.18
C ARG A 147 6.11 -3.23 -12.10
N VAL A 148 4.93 -2.73 -12.40
CA VAL A 148 3.75 -2.83 -11.54
C VAL A 148 2.78 -3.84 -12.15
N VAL A 149 2.33 -4.79 -11.35
CA VAL A 149 1.27 -5.73 -11.73
C VAL A 149 -0.01 -5.33 -11.02
N TYR A 150 -1.05 -5.07 -11.75
CA TYR A 150 -2.39 -4.84 -11.21
C TYR A 150 -3.21 -6.12 -11.35
N ALA A 151 -3.41 -6.84 -10.27
CA ALA A 151 -4.29 -8.00 -10.29
C ALA A 151 -5.75 -7.53 -10.29
N TYR A 152 -6.42 -7.83 -11.40
CA TYR A 152 -7.74 -7.35 -11.72
C TYR A 152 -8.75 -8.51 -11.77
N ALA A 153 -9.87 -8.34 -11.07
CA ALA A 153 -11.03 -9.19 -11.29
C ALA A 153 -12.02 -8.44 -12.16
N PHE A 154 -12.37 -9.03 -13.30
CA PHE A 154 -13.21 -8.38 -14.29
C PHE A 154 -14.55 -7.92 -13.69
N ARG A 155 -14.85 -6.64 -13.84
CA ARG A 155 -16.14 -6.01 -13.56
C ARG A 155 -16.50 -5.03 -14.67
N GLU A 156 -17.76 -4.65 -14.73
CA GLU A 156 -18.32 -3.83 -15.81
C GLU A 156 -17.76 -2.40 -15.87
N HIS A 157 -17.13 -1.87 -14.79
CA HIS A 157 -16.60 -0.51 -14.74
C HIS A 157 -15.18 -0.44 -14.14
N PRO A 158 -14.12 -0.54 -14.96
CA PRO A 158 -12.73 -0.52 -14.48
C PRO A 158 -12.13 0.89 -14.22
N ASP A 159 -12.86 1.99 -14.47
CA ASP A 159 -12.27 3.28 -14.77
C ASP A 159 -11.55 4.02 -13.62
N LEU A 160 -12.07 3.98 -12.40
CA LEU A 160 -11.52 4.79 -11.31
C LEU A 160 -10.17 4.30 -10.76
N PRO A 161 -10.02 3.01 -10.42
CA PRO A 161 -8.75 2.51 -9.89
C PRO A 161 -7.61 2.61 -10.90
N ILE A 162 -7.91 2.40 -12.18
CA ILE A 162 -6.92 2.43 -13.26
C ILE A 162 -6.32 3.82 -13.43
N ARG A 163 -7.10 4.90 -13.34
CA ARG A 163 -6.58 6.28 -13.45
C ARG A 163 -5.59 6.62 -12.34
N GLN A 164 -5.90 6.25 -11.10
CA GLN A 164 -4.98 6.46 -9.96
C GLN A 164 -3.69 5.67 -10.15
N LEU A 165 -3.82 4.43 -10.61
CA LEU A 165 -2.68 3.55 -10.87
C LEU A 165 -1.82 4.06 -12.02
N ILE A 166 -2.41 4.54 -13.11
CA ILE A 166 -1.68 5.17 -14.22
C ILE A 166 -0.94 6.41 -13.74
N SER A 167 -1.59 7.27 -12.93
CA SER A 167 -0.93 8.44 -12.34
C SER A 167 0.26 8.04 -11.47
N PHE A 168 0.15 6.94 -10.71
CA PHE A 168 1.26 6.40 -9.93
C PHE A 168 2.38 5.89 -10.85
N CYS A 169 2.06 5.07 -11.85
CA CYS A 169 3.04 4.53 -12.80
C CYS A 169 3.74 5.63 -13.59
N LYS A 170 3.01 6.70 -13.97
CA LYS A 170 3.60 7.86 -14.65
C LYS A 170 4.65 8.56 -13.79
N VAL A 171 4.33 8.82 -12.52
CA VAL A 171 5.27 9.49 -11.60
C VAL A 171 6.46 8.61 -11.25
N THR A 172 6.25 7.29 -11.13
CA THR A 172 7.32 6.32 -10.88
C THR A 172 8.02 5.83 -12.15
N GLN A 173 7.59 6.28 -13.33
CA GLN A 173 8.11 5.84 -14.64
C GLN A 173 8.11 4.31 -14.77
N SER A 174 7.02 3.68 -14.35
CA SER A 174 6.88 2.22 -14.30
C SER A 174 6.03 1.72 -15.46
N HIS A 175 6.26 0.49 -15.89
CA HIS A 175 5.38 -0.25 -16.79
C HIS A 175 4.24 -0.87 -15.98
N LEU A 176 3.04 -0.88 -16.53
CA LEU A 176 1.87 -1.47 -15.93
C LEU A 176 1.48 -2.76 -16.65
N THR A 177 1.38 -3.86 -15.93
CA THR A 177 0.74 -5.08 -16.40
C THR A 177 -0.61 -5.24 -15.69
N ILE A 178 -1.68 -5.24 -16.46
CA ILE A 178 -3.02 -5.59 -15.94
C ILE A 178 -3.16 -7.09 -16.07
N LEU A 179 -3.19 -7.77 -14.91
CA LEU A 179 -3.26 -9.23 -14.82
C LEU A 179 -4.67 -9.69 -14.48
N GLU A 180 -5.31 -10.37 -15.39
CA GLU A 180 -6.54 -11.09 -15.11
C GLU A 180 -6.24 -12.52 -14.65
N VAL A 181 -6.81 -12.90 -13.50
CA VAL A 181 -6.73 -14.27 -13.00
C VAL A 181 -8.10 -14.92 -13.13
N SER A 182 -8.19 -16.00 -13.91
CA SER A 182 -9.41 -16.72 -14.19
C SER A 182 -9.35 -18.17 -13.70
N GLN A 183 -10.41 -18.62 -13.03
CA GLN A 183 -10.57 -20.02 -12.61
C GLN A 183 -11.33 -20.86 -13.67
N GLN A 184 -12.03 -20.21 -14.58
CA GLN A 184 -12.87 -20.89 -15.58
C GLN A 184 -12.55 -20.39 -16.98
N GLU A 185 -12.79 -21.26 -17.98
CA GLU A 185 -12.81 -20.84 -19.36
C GLU A 185 -13.99 -19.91 -19.62
N LYS A 186 -13.73 -18.82 -20.33
CA LYS A 186 -14.74 -17.85 -20.69
C LYS A 186 -15.07 -18.00 -22.17
N ALA A 187 -16.28 -17.63 -22.52
CA ALA A 187 -16.70 -17.62 -23.93
C ALA A 187 -15.76 -16.69 -24.73
N GLU A 188 -15.39 -17.11 -25.93
CA GLU A 188 -14.47 -16.39 -26.82
C GLU A 188 -14.92 -14.94 -27.09
N SER A 189 -16.23 -14.71 -27.19
CA SER A 189 -16.83 -13.38 -27.36
C SER A 189 -16.50 -12.43 -26.16
N ILE A 190 -16.50 -12.97 -24.97
CA ILE A 190 -16.16 -12.19 -23.74
C ILE A 190 -14.65 -11.86 -23.72
N GLU A 191 -13.80 -12.81 -24.09
CA GLU A 191 -12.35 -12.58 -24.17
C GLU A 191 -12.02 -11.53 -25.25
N GLN A 192 -12.67 -11.59 -26.40
CA GLN A 192 -12.48 -10.61 -27.47
C GLN A 192 -12.93 -9.20 -27.06
N GLN A 193 -14.09 -9.08 -26.41
CA GLN A 193 -14.58 -7.79 -25.92
C GLN A 193 -13.61 -7.17 -24.91
N ARG A 194 -13.03 -7.96 -24.04
CA ARG A 194 -12.03 -7.54 -23.06
C ARG A 194 -10.76 -7.05 -23.72
N ARG A 195 -10.20 -7.85 -24.64
CA ARG A 195 -8.99 -7.44 -25.40
C ARG A 195 -9.22 -6.10 -26.08
N ASN A 196 -10.38 -5.89 -26.69
CA ASN A 196 -10.71 -4.62 -27.32
C ASN A 196 -10.77 -3.46 -26.31
N THR A 197 -11.31 -3.68 -25.12
CA THR A 197 -11.37 -2.67 -24.06
C THR A 197 -9.97 -2.31 -23.56
N PHE A 198 -9.12 -3.31 -23.33
CA PHE A 198 -7.75 -3.07 -22.87
C PHE A 198 -6.85 -2.48 -23.95
N ASN A 199 -7.02 -2.84 -25.21
CA ASN A 199 -6.32 -2.22 -26.33
C ASN A 199 -6.65 -0.72 -26.41
N LYS A 200 -7.93 -0.34 -26.29
CA LYS A 200 -8.32 1.08 -26.24
C LYS A 200 -7.69 1.82 -25.07
N LEU A 201 -7.63 1.18 -23.90
CA LEU A 201 -6.97 1.76 -22.72
C LEU A 201 -5.49 1.93 -22.96
N SER A 202 -4.80 0.91 -23.47
CA SER A 202 -3.38 0.95 -23.79
C SER A 202 -3.08 2.02 -24.82
N ASP A 203 -3.88 2.12 -25.88
CA ASP A 203 -3.72 3.14 -26.91
C ASP A 203 -3.94 4.55 -26.38
N PHE A 204 -4.89 4.73 -25.49
CA PHE A 204 -5.17 6.03 -24.87
C PHE A 204 -4.02 6.55 -24.01
N TYR A 205 -3.33 5.65 -23.28
CA TYR A 205 -2.25 6.01 -22.36
C TYR A 205 -0.84 5.68 -22.87
N LYS A 206 -0.69 5.27 -24.13
CA LYS A 206 0.58 4.79 -24.70
C LYS A 206 1.76 5.76 -24.56
N ASP A 207 1.48 7.07 -24.59
CA ASP A 207 2.50 8.12 -24.47
C ASP A 207 2.84 8.44 -23.01
N ASP A 208 2.02 7.98 -22.05
CA ASP A 208 2.17 8.22 -20.63
C ASP A 208 2.77 7.03 -19.88
N VAL A 209 2.21 5.84 -20.08
CA VAL A 209 2.58 4.61 -19.37
C VAL A 209 2.47 3.42 -20.31
N PRO A 210 3.51 2.60 -20.49
CA PRO A 210 3.42 1.34 -21.20
C PRO A 210 2.50 0.36 -20.44
N ILE A 211 1.39 -0.04 -21.06
CA ILE A 211 0.41 -0.95 -20.48
C ILE A 211 0.40 -2.27 -21.25
N LYS A 212 0.49 -3.39 -20.52
CA LYS A 212 0.26 -4.73 -21.04
C LYS A 212 -0.97 -5.35 -20.37
N PHE A 213 -1.62 -6.24 -21.08
CA PHE A 213 -2.69 -7.07 -20.55
C PHE A 213 -2.29 -8.54 -20.63
N GLU A 214 -2.37 -9.23 -19.51
CA GLU A 214 -2.03 -10.65 -19.38
C GLU A 214 -3.18 -11.38 -18.69
N THR A 215 -3.39 -12.64 -19.09
CA THR A 215 -4.39 -13.52 -18.49
C THR A 215 -3.71 -14.80 -18.05
N ILE A 216 -3.97 -15.22 -16.81
CA ILE A 216 -3.54 -16.51 -16.31
C ILE A 216 -4.75 -17.36 -15.91
N LYS A 217 -4.67 -18.66 -16.18
CA LYS A 217 -5.66 -19.65 -15.73
C LYS A 217 -5.06 -20.43 -14.56
N THR A 218 -5.78 -20.48 -13.45
CA THR A 218 -5.35 -21.18 -12.25
C THR A 218 -6.54 -21.50 -11.35
N ASP A 219 -6.50 -22.64 -10.67
CA ASP A 219 -7.50 -23.00 -9.67
C ASP A 219 -7.30 -22.21 -8.38
N ASN A 220 -6.08 -21.77 -8.09
CA ASN A 220 -5.73 -20.96 -6.93
C ASN A 220 -5.25 -19.57 -7.37
N VAL A 221 -6.09 -18.57 -7.18
CA VAL A 221 -5.83 -17.18 -7.57
C VAL A 221 -4.54 -16.63 -6.92
N THR A 222 -4.30 -16.98 -5.66
CA THR A 222 -3.13 -16.53 -4.91
C THR A 222 -1.83 -17.06 -5.48
N ASP A 223 -1.79 -18.38 -5.70
CA ASP A 223 -0.61 -19.04 -6.25
C ASP A 223 -0.33 -18.53 -7.66
N GLY A 224 -1.39 -18.33 -8.45
CA GLY A 224 -1.28 -17.74 -9.78
C GLY A 224 -0.67 -16.33 -9.77
N ILE A 225 -1.13 -15.46 -8.87
CA ILE A 225 -0.56 -14.11 -8.73
C ILE A 225 0.91 -14.18 -8.27
N ASN A 226 1.22 -14.97 -7.23
CA ASN A 226 2.57 -15.11 -6.71
C ASN A 226 3.54 -15.66 -7.77
N GLN A 227 3.11 -16.67 -8.53
CA GLN A 227 3.89 -17.23 -9.62
C GLN A 227 4.13 -16.19 -10.72
N PHE A 228 3.10 -15.43 -11.09
CA PHE A 228 3.24 -14.37 -12.10
C PHE A 228 4.17 -13.26 -11.64
N MET A 229 4.04 -12.78 -10.40
CA MET A 229 4.95 -11.78 -9.81
C MET A 229 6.40 -12.24 -9.89
N LYS A 230 6.67 -13.50 -9.51
CA LYS A 230 8.01 -14.10 -9.57
C LYS A 230 8.54 -14.23 -11.00
N GLN A 231 7.72 -14.71 -11.93
CA GLN A 231 8.12 -14.92 -13.34
C GLN A 231 8.34 -13.62 -14.10
N SER A 232 7.48 -12.63 -13.88
CA SER A 232 7.60 -11.30 -14.53
C SER A 232 8.71 -10.45 -13.89
N GLY A 233 9.18 -10.82 -12.70
CA GLY A 233 10.09 -10.01 -11.89
C GLY A 233 9.47 -8.65 -11.55
N ALA A 234 8.17 -8.60 -11.30
CA ALA A 234 7.49 -7.36 -10.94
C ALA A 234 7.89 -6.88 -9.55
N ASP A 235 7.96 -5.56 -9.40
CA ASP A 235 8.46 -4.89 -8.20
C ASP A 235 7.35 -4.53 -7.21
N LEU A 236 6.11 -4.42 -7.69
CA LEU A 236 4.96 -3.98 -6.92
C LEU A 236 3.69 -4.68 -7.41
N LEU A 237 2.94 -5.28 -6.49
CA LEU A 237 1.57 -5.74 -6.76
C LEU A 237 0.59 -4.63 -6.40
N ALA A 238 -0.32 -4.29 -7.30
CA ALA A 238 -1.41 -3.36 -7.04
C ALA A 238 -2.75 -4.13 -6.95
N LEU A 239 -3.56 -3.77 -5.97
CA LEU A 239 -4.89 -4.31 -5.72
C LEU A 239 -5.89 -3.16 -5.55
N CYS A 240 -7.14 -3.37 -5.96
CA CYS A 240 -8.22 -2.41 -5.70
C CYS A 240 -9.13 -2.90 -4.58
N SER A 241 -9.38 -2.02 -3.61
CA SER A 241 -10.34 -2.23 -2.53
C SER A 241 -11.62 -1.46 -2.79
N GLU A 242 -12.75 -2.12 -2.82
CA GLU A 242 -14.06 -1.46 -2.84
C GLU A 242 -14.57 -1.22 -1.42
N HIS A 243 -15.02 0.00 -1.13
CA HIS A 243 -15.44 0.45 0.21
C HIS A 243 -16.50 -0.43 0.90
N HIS A 244 -17.34 -1.15 0.16
CA HIS A 244 -18.45 -1.91 0.75
C HIS A 244 -18.33 -3.43 0.70
N ASN A 245 -17.43 -4.01 -0.12
CA ASN A 245 -17.38 -5.46 -0.32
C ASN A 245 -15.96 -6.04 -0.50
N PHE A 246 -14.95 -5.41 0.06
CA PHE A 246 -13.56 -5.84 -0.04
C PHE A 246 -13.33 -7.34 0.21
N ILE A 247 -14.14 -7.93 1.08
CA ILE A 247 -13.95 -9.32 1.54
C ILE A 247 -14.83 -10.31 0.75
N LYS A 248 -15.94 -9.88 0.14
CA LYS A 248 -16.92 -10.84 -0.39
C LYS A 248 -16.73 -11.25 -1.84
N ASN A 249 -16.15 -10.42 -2.71
CA ASN A 249 -16.26 -10.65 -4.15
C ASN A 249 -14.96 -10.71 -4.96
N LEU A 250 -13.80 -10.25 -4.45
CA LEU A 250 -12.56 -10.29 -5.22
C LEU A 250 -11.53 -11.26 -4.67
N PHE A 251 -11.35 -11.27 -3.36
CA PHE A 251 -10.42 -12.19 -2.75
C PHE A 251 -11.04 -12.73 -1.46
N HIS A 252 -11.30 -14.02 -1.37
CA HIS A 252 -11.55 -14.67 -0.08
C HIS A 252 -10.42 -14.26 0.89
N LYS A 253 -10.73 -14.14 2.18
CA LYS A 253 -9.73 -13.90 3.24
C LYS A 253 -8.46 -14.75 3.08
N SER A 254 -8.59 -15.95 2.51
CA SER A 254 -7.49 -16.86 2.21
C SER A 254 -6.56 -16.33 1.11
N ILE A 255 -7.03 -15.62 0.10
CA ILE A 255 -6.22 -15.17 -1.04
C ILE A 255 -5.27 -14.05 -0.63
N ILE A 256 -5.80 -13.04 0.06
CA ILE A 256 -4.97 -11.96 0.56
C ILE A 256 -3.98 -12.51 1.62
N LYS A 257 -4.42 -13.40 2.52
CA LYS A 257 -3.57 -14.04 3.52
C LYS A 257 -2.43 -14.85 2.89
N SER A 258 -2.70 -15.55 1.79
CA SER A 258 -1.71 -16.35 1.09
C SER A 258 -0.76 -15.49 0.24
N ILE A 259 -1.25 -14.41 -0.42
CA ILE A 259 -0.40 -13.50 -1.21
C ILE A 259 0.66 -12.84 -0.34
N THR A 260 0.28 -12.36 0.82
CA THR A 260 1.20 -11.57 1.67
C THR A 260 1.98 -12.42 2.66
N GLY A 261 1.50 -13.60 2.99
CA GLY A 261 2.24 -14.57 3.80
C GLY A 261 3.43 -15.20 3.06
N SER A 262 3.45 -15.10 1.73
CA SER A 262 4.55 -15.58 0.90
C SER A 262 5.17 -14.49 0.02
N ALA A 263 4.64 -13.27 0.07
CA ALA A 263 5.10 -12.18 -0.78
C ALA A 263 6.33 -11.48 -0.18
N ASN A 264 7.44 -11.61 -0.86
CA ASN A 264 8.65 -10.82 -0.62
C ASN A 264 8.63 -9.49 -1.40
N TYR A 265 7.45 -9.00 -1.78
CA TYR A 265 7.25 -7.80 -2.59
C TYR A 265 6.20 -6.87 -1.97
N PRO A 266 6.34 -5.56 -2.16
CA PRO A 266 5.36 -4.59 -1.67
C PRO A 266 4.01 -4.72 -2.37
N VAL A 267 2.94 -4.38 -1.64
CA VAL A 267 1.56 -4.40 -2.13
C VAL A 267 0.95 -3.02 -2.01
N LEU A 268 0.51 -2.45 -3.12
CA LEU A 268 -0.20 -1.18 -3.21
C LEU A 268 -1.70 -1.43 -3.26
N VAL A 269 -2.44 -0.87 -2.33
CA VAL A 269 -3.91 -0.96 -2.27
C VAL A 269 -4.51 0.39 -2.62
N PHE A 270 -5.32 0.43 -3.67
CA PHE A 270 -6.17 1.56 -4.03
C PHE A 270 -7.59 1.37 -3.51
N HIS A 271 -8.32 2.47 -3.40
CA HIS A 271 -9.74 2.48 -3.03
C HIS A 271 -10.58 2.96 -4.21
N ALA A 272 -11.66 2.22 -4.53
CA ALA A 272 -12.64 2.56 -5.55
C ALA A 272 -13.81 3.36 -4.98
#